data_114968e476ed997ec6750a2063e3ab96
#
_entry.id   114968e476ed997ec6750a2063e3ab96
#
_cell.length_a   1.000
_cell.length_b   1.000
_cell.length_c   1.000
_cell.angle_alpha   90.00
_cell.angle_beta   90.00
_cell.angle_gamma   90.00
#
_symmetry.space_group_name_H-M   'P 1'
#
loop_
_entity.id
_entity.type
_entity.pdbx_description
1 polymer ?
#
loop_
_entity_poly.entity_id
_entity_poly.type
_entity_poly.pdbx_seq_one_letter_code
_entity_poly.pdbx_strand_id
1 'polypeptide(L)'
;MRKKFFILLFILLVIGACAGLPVRKEVRVDPSLPMGKIEGNTFEGIHYPFKVSLPSSQWQFSLEIPNFMEGLGFKRPGLEESELFLVNPVTKSNVQIDLTPAGRRARFNQKMIQTLTGSAAGGLVEELRMEHGRDFPVEVSPTTPYSLKGVRYAAHRFAKYKVGETRIIHGWVYGFAEPYQLFIIYMVLEKEGFEDLNDVTKILNSFEMISKK
;
A
#
# COMPACT_ATOMS: atom_id res chain seq x y z
N MET A 1 -36.81 41.75 19.04
CA MET A 1 -36.02 40.81 19.89
C MET A 1 -35.94 39.39 19.35
N ARG A 2 -36.96 38.78 18.74
CA ARG A 2 -36.96 37.40 18.25
C ARG A 2 -35.90 37.07 17.17
N LYS A 3 -35.64 37.98 16.23
CA LYS A 3 -34.64 37.74 15.12
C LYS A 3 -33.19 37.64 15.62
N LYS A 4 -32.82 38.41 16.66
CA LYS A 4 -31.45 38.38 17.22
C LYS A 4 -31.19 37.07 18.00
N PHE A 5 -32.21 36.51 18.61
CA PHE A 5 -32.13 35.27 19.36
C PHE A 5 -31.89 34.05 18.40
N PHE A 6 -32.56 34.05 17.24
CA PHE A 6 -32.38 33.02 16.24
C PHE A 6 -30.96 33.01 15.61
N ILE A 7 -30.41 34.21 15.38
CA ILE A 7 -29.04 34.33 14.84
C ILE A 7 -28.01 33.83 15.86
N LEU A 8 -28.18 34.15 17.14
CA LEU A 8 -27.29 33.68 18.20
C LEU A 8 -27.34 32.16 18.37
N LEU A 9 -28.53 31.57 18.31
CA LEU A 9 -28.74 30.11 18.39
C LEU A 9 -28.12 29.40 17.19
N PHE A 10 -28.21 29.97 15.97
CA PHE A 10 -27.62 29.42 14.78
C PHE A 10 -26.08 29.46 14.82
N ILE A 11 -25.49 30.55 15.33
CA ILE A 11 -24.04 30.68 15.52
C ILE A 11 -23.53 29.66 16.55
N LEU A 12 -24.24 29.45 17.66
CA LEU A 12 -23.89 28.44 18.67
C LEU A 12 -23.98 27.01 18.12
N LEU A 13 -24.96 26.70 17.27
CA LEU A 13 -25.08 25.39 16.61
C LEU A 13 -23.93 25.14 15.61
N VAL A 14 -23.51 26.15 14.88
CA VAL A 14 -22.41 26.05 13.92
C VAL A 14 -21.05 25.87 14.63
N ILE A 15 -20.83 26.58 15.74
CA ILE A 15 -19.64 26.45 16.56
C ILE A 15 -19.57 25.08 17.25
N GLY A 16 -20.70 24.57 17.75
CA GLY A 16 -20.83 23.28 18.39
C GLY A 16 -20.58 22.10 17.41
N ALA A 17 -20.97 22.25 16.15
CA ALA A 17 -20.76 21.21 15.12
C ALA A 17 -19.29 21.03 14.74
N CYS A 18 -18.44 22.04 14.91
CA CYS A 18 -16.99 21.93 14.63
C CYS A 18 -16.18 21.36 15.80
N ALA A 19 -16.71 21.30 17.00
CA ALA A 19 -15.98 20.98 18.23
C ALA A 19 -15.86 19.46 18.53
N GLY A 20 -16.44 18.58 17.74
CA GLY A 20 -16.67 17.19 18.13
C GLY A 20 -16.03 16.10 17.26
N LEU A 21 -15.19 16.43 16.27
CA LEU A 21 -14.57 15.39 15.47
C LEU A 21 -13.32 14.85 16.17
N PRO A 22 -13.26 13.55 16.48
CA PRO A 22 -12.05 12.97 17.07
C PRO A 22 -10.86 13.20 16.13
N VAL A 23 -9.87 13.92 16.65
CA VAL A 23 -8.61 14.18 15.93
C VAL A 23 -7.63 13.09 16.34
N ARG A 24 -7.07 12.35 15.34
CA ARG A 24 -6.05 11.35 15.64
C ARG A 24 -4.83 11.98 16.29
N LYS A 25 -4.20 11.22 17.18
CA LYS A 25 -2.88 11.57 17.68
C LYS A 25 -1.91 11.59 16.49
N GLU A 26 -1.09 12.61 16.43
CA GLU A 26 -0.03 12.68 15.41
C GLU A 26 0.97 11.55 15.66
N VAL A 27 1.27 10.80 14.62
CA VAL A 27 2.32 9.79 14.64
C VAL A 27 3.57 10.41 14.06
N ARG A 28 4.66 10.35 14.79
CA ARG A 28 5.97 10.77 14.33
C ARG A 28 6.88 9.55 14.31
N VAL A 29 7.51 9.34 13.18
CA VAL A 29 8.57 8.35 13.03
C VAL A 29 9.87 9.00 13.46
N ASP A 30 10.66 8.29 14.26
CA ASP A 30 12.00 8.74 14.62
C ASP A 30 13.00 8.23 13.56
N PRO A 31 13.54 9.10 12.71
CA PRO A 31 14.44 8.69 11.64
C PRO A 31 15.82 8.22 12.15
N SER A 32 16.13 8.41 13.41
CA SER A 32 17.37 7.91 14.02
C SER A 32 17.32 6.41 14.34
N LEU A 33 16.12 5.83 14.39
CA LEU A 33 15.95 4.40 14.62
C LEU A 33 16.07 3.62 13.30
N PRO A 34 16.50 2.35 13.33
CA PRO A 34 16.45 1.50 12.15
C PRO A 34 15.00 1.26 11.72
N MET A 35 14.76 1.08 10.41
CA MET A 35 13.42 0.84 9.86
C MET A 35 12.75 -0.39 10.48
N GLY A 36 13.54 -1.42 10.78
CA GLY A 36 13.08 -2.65 11.40
C GLY A 36 14.21 -3.61 11.72
N LYS A 37 13.87 -4.79 12.17
CA LYS A 37 14.80 -5.89 12.44
C LYS A 37 14.39 -7.13 11.65
N ILE A 38 15.38 -7.92 11.24
CA ILE A 38 15.18 -9.20 10.56
C ILE A 38 15.59 -10.32 11.52
N GLU A 39 14.66 -11.23 11.79
CA GLU A 39 14.90 -12.43 12.60
C GLU A 39 14.49 -13.67 11.79
N GLY A 40 15.50 -14.42 11.33
CA GLY A 40 15.27 -15.55 10.43
C GLY A 40 14.64 -15.11 9.11
N ASN A 41 13.45 -15.60 8.83
CA ASN A 41 12.67 -15.26 7.64
C ASN A 41 11.60 -14.16 7.89
N THR A 42 11.64 -13.47 9.01
CA THR A 42 10.62 -12.48 9.40
C THR A 42 11.26 -11.11 9.58
N PHE A 43 10.63 -10.09 9.00
CA PHE A 43 10.90 -8.68 9.27
C PHE A 43 9.87 -8.14 10.25
N GLU A 44 10.34 -7.39 11.24
CA GLU A 44 9.49 -6.64 12.19
C GLU A 44 9.85 -5.17 12.14
N GLY A 45 8.90 -4.33 11.76
CA GLY A 45 9.07 -2.89 11.61
C GLY A 45 9.16 -2.15 12.95
N ILE A 46 10.14 -1.25 13.04
CA ILE A 46 10.34 -0.36 14.21
C ILE A 46 9.71 1.00 13.95
N HIS A 47 9.90 1.57 12.76
CA HIS A 47 9.24 2.82 12.35
C HIS A 47 7.73 2.66 12.37
N TYR A 48 7.24 1.60 11.75
CA TYR A 48 5.83 1.23 11.72
C TYR A 48 5.63 -0.18 12.29
N PRO A 49 4.60 -0.38 13.13
CA PRO A 49 4.41 -1.66 13.83
C PRO A 49 3.77 -2.72 12.92
N PHE A 50 4.56 -3.36 12.10
CA PHE A 50 4.11 -4.48 11.27
C PHE A 50 5.14 -5.60 11.25
N LYS A 51 4.72 -6.76 10.83
CA LYS A 51 5.62 -7.87 10.51
C LYS A 51 5.19 -8.57 9.22
N VAL A 52 6.15 -9.17 8.55
CA VAL A 52 5.96 -9.95 7.33
C VAL A 52 7.06 -10.99 7.22
N SER A 53 6.77 -12.13 6.58
CA SER A 53 7.73 -13.23 6.44
C SER A 53 8.00 -13.55 4.97
N LEU A 54 9.23 -13.96 4.69
CA LEU A 54 9.61 -14.52 3.39
C LEU A 54 8.90 -15.87 3.17
N PRO A 55 8.43 -16.15 1.95
CA PRO A 55 7.71 -17.39 1.63
C PRO A 55 8.66 -18.59 1.44
N SER A 56 9.92 -18.33 1.07
CA SER A 56 10.94 -19.33 0.82
C SER A 56 12.34 -18.70 0.84
N SER A 57 13.39 -19.53 0.77
CA SER A 57 14.79 -19.10 0.69
C SER A 57 15.17 -18.41 -0.64
N GLN A 58 14.31 -18.44 -1.64
CA GLN A 58 14.52 -17.74 -2.92
C GLN A 58 14.22 -16.25 -2.81
N TRP A 59 13.49 -15.83 -1.77
CA TRP A 59 13.15 -14.45 -1.50
C TRP A 59 14.06 -13.84 -0.45
N GLN A 60 14.31 -12.55 -0.55
CA GLN A 60 15.11 -11.80 0.41
C GLN A 60 14.47 -10.44 0.72
N PHE A 61 14.77 -9.92 1.91
CA PHE A 61 14.44 -8.55 2.28
C PHE A 61 15.45 -7.57 1.70
N SER A 62 14.99 -6.38 1.31
CA SER A 62 15.82 -5.23 1.00
C SER A 62 15.20 -3.97 1.62
N LEU A 63 16.02 -3.15 2.25
CA LEU A 63 15.64 -1.82 2.76
C LEU A 63 15.96 -0.72 1.74
N GLU A 64 16.63 -1.07 0.66
CA GLU A 64 16.96 -0.18 -0.43
C GLU A 64 16.24 -0.64 -1.69
N ILE A 65 16.01 0.29 -2.62
CA ILE A 65 15.42 -0.02 -3.92
C ILE A 65 16.31 -1.04 -4.63
N PRO A 66 15.80 -2.20 -5.02
CA PRO A 66 16.58 -3.17 -5.75
C PRO A 66 17.04 -2.62 -7.10
N ASN A 67 18.32 -2.74 -7.43
CA ASN A 67 18.93 -2.17 -8.63
C ASN A 67 18.22 -2.55 -9.94
N PHE A 68 17.60 -3.74 -9.99
CA PHE A 68 16.88 -4.17 -11.19
C PHE A 68 15.57 -3.39 -11.41
N MET A 69 15.00 -2.76 -10.38
CA MET A 69 13.78 -1.94 -10.50
C MET A 69 14.06 -0.65 -11.27
N GLU A 70 15.26 -0.08 -11.15
CA GLU A 70 15.67 1.07 -11.95
C GLU A 70 15.69 0.73 -13.45
N GLY A 71 16.13 -0.47 -13.80
CA GLY A 71 16.15 -0.97 -15.17
C GLY A 71 14.76 -1.24 -15.76
N LEU A 72 13.74 -1.39 -14.92
CA LEU A 72 12.33 -1.54 -15.32
C LEU A 72 11.59 -0.19 -15.45
N GLY A 73 12.30 0.94 -15.35
CA GLY A 73 11.72 2.27 -15.49
C GLY A 73 11.12 2.84 -14.19
N PHE A 74 11.20 2.14 -13.07
CA PHE A 74 10.67 2.58 -11.79
C PHE A 74 11.53 3.66 -11.10
N LYS A 75 11.99 4.66 -11.84
CA LYS A 75 12.57 5.90 -11.28
C LYS A 75 11.45 6.83 -10.84
N ARG A 76 10.72 6.49 -9.78
CA ARG A 76 9.67 7.37 -9.25
C ARG A 76 10.12 8.03 -7.97
N PRO A 77 9.91 9.37 -7.85
CA PRO A 77 9.92 10.03 -6.55
C PRO A 77 8.92 9.31 -5.63
N GLY A 78 9.33 8.94 -4.44
CA GLY A 78 8.49 8.24 -3.48
C GLY A 78 8.75 6.74 -3.34
N LEU A 79 9.43 6.06 -4.29
CA LEU A 79 9.92 4.69 -4.07
C LEU A 79 10.98 4.64 -2.96
N GLU A 80 11.73 5.73 -2.80
CA GLU A 80 12.74 5.88 -1.75
C GLU A 80 12.13 5.91 -0.33
N GLU A 81 10.82 6.08 -0.22
CA GLU A 81 10.08 6.13 1.04
C GLU A 81 9.49 4.77 1.45
N SER A 82 9.74 3.71 0.67
CA SER A 82 9.22 2.38 1.00
C SER A 82 9.91 1.82 2.23
N GLU A 83 9.11 1.26 3.13
CA GLU A 83 9.62 0.68 4.37
C GLU A 83 10.37 -0.63 4.12
N LEU A 84 9.93 -1.39 3.12
CA LEU A 84 10.49 -2.72 2.89
C LEU A 84 10.21 -3.21 1.47
N PHE A 85 11.22 -3.83 0.88
CA PHE A 85 11.08 -4.65 -0.32
C PHE A 85 11.32 -6.12 0.01
N LEU A 86 10.48 -7.00 -0.53
CA LEU A 86 10.72 -8.43 -0.58
C LEU A 86 10.94 -8.79 -2.06
N VAL A 87 12.06 -9.40 -2.38
CA VAL A 87 12.46 -9.62 -3.77
C VAL A 87 12.91 -11.05 -4.01
N ASN A 88 12.54 -11.59 -5.17
CA ASN A 88 13.15 -12.80 -5.72
C ASN A 88 14.21 -12.34 -6.74
N PRO A 89 15.51 -12.47 -6.43
CA PRO A 89 16.58 -11.96 -7.29
C PRO A 89 16.71 -12.73 -8.61
N VAL A 90 16.16 -13.96 -8.70
CA VAL A 90 16.20 -14.80 -9.89
C VAL A 90 15.12 -14.38 -10.89
N THR A 91 13.88 -14.29 -10.45
CA THR A 91 12.75 -13.94 -11.30
C THR A 91 12.55 -12.44 -11.46
N LYS A 92 13.05 -11.63 -10.52
CA LYS A 92 12.82 -10.19 -10.38
C LYS A 92 11.41 -9.84 -9.89
N SER A 93 10.64 -10.84 -9.49
CA SER A 93 9.37 -10.61 -8.80
C SER A 93 9.61 -9.94 -7.46
N ASN A 94 8.71 -9.03 -7.06
CA ASN A 94 8.91 -8.24 -5.86
C ASN A 94 7.60 -7.84 -5.19
N VAL A 95 7.69 -7.54 -3.91
CA VAL A 95 6.63 -6.92 -3.10
C VAL A 95 7.23 -5.72 -2.38
N GLN A 96 6.58 -4.59 -2.49
CA GLN A 96 6.93 -3.34 -1.84
C GLN A 96 5.88 -3.02 -0.79
N ILE A 97 6.30 -2.61 0.39
CA ILE A 97 5.43 -2.26 1.51
C ILE A 97 5.71 -0.83 1.92
N ASP A 98 4.68 0.01 1.83
CA ASP A 98 4.71 1.40 2.25
C ASP A 98 3.71 1.62 3.39
N LEU A 99 4.14 2.33 4.41
CA LEU A 99 3.26 2.80 5.47
C LEU A 99 3.45 4.30 5.66
N THR A 100 2.33 4.99 5.83
CA THR A 100 2.34 6.41 6.13
C THR A 100 1.35 6.73 7.25
N PRO A 101 1.63 7.73 8.09
CA PRO A 101 0.66 8.21 9.05
C PRO A 101 -0.60 8.73 8.33
N ALA A 102 -1.76 8.25 8.73
CA ALA A 102 -3.01 8.78 8.23
C ALA A 102 -3.21 10.22 8.70
N GLY A 103 -3.67 11.10 7.83
CA GLY A 103 -3.94 12.49 8.16
C GLY A 103 -4.86 12.61 9.39
N ARG A 104 -4.58 13.56 10.30
CA ARG A 104 -5.26 13.70 11.61
C ARG A 104 -6.80 13.76 11.52
N ARG A 105 -7.35 14.28 10.41
CA ARG A 105 -8.79 14.41 10.16
C ARG A 105 -9.31 13.46 9.08
N ALA A 106 -8.44 12.70 8.43
CA ALA A 106 -8.84 11.76 7.37
C ALA A 106 -9.74 10.67 7.95
N ARG A 107 -10.82 10.35 7.26
CA ARG A 107 -11.72 9.28 7.62
C ARG A 107 -11.71 8.24 6.53
N PHE A 108 -11.47 7.02 6.95
CA PHE A 108 -11.43 5.89 6.03
C PHE A 108 -12.63 4.98 6.26
N ASN A 109 -13.15 4.45 5.19
CA ASN A 109 -14.13 3.38 5.17
C ASN A 109 -13.83 2.45 3.98
N GLN A 110 -14.50 1.32 3.92
CA GLN A 110 -14.25 0.31 2.88
C GLN A 110 -14.43 0.86 1.47
N LYS A 111 -15.45 1.69 1.22
CA LYS A 111 -15.71 2.29 -0.10
C LYS A 111 -14.58 3.23 -0.54
N MET A 112 -14.08 4.06 0.38
CA MET A 112 -12.96 4.97 0.09
C MET A 112 -11.69 4.17 -0.23
N ILE A 113 -11.38 3.12 0.54
CA ILE A 113 -10.24 2.24 0.30
C ILE A 113 -10.36 1.58 -1.09
N GLN A 114 -11.53 1.07 -1.46
CA GLN A 114 -11.75 0.52 -2.80
C GLN A 114 -11.56 1.56 -3.91
N THR A 115 -11.99 2.80 -3.70
CA THR A 115 -11.79 3.90 -4.66
C THR A 115 -10.30 4.20 -4.84
N LEU A 116 -9.53 4.31 -3.75
CA LEU A 116 -8.09 4.57 -3.80
C LEU A 116 -7.35 3.43 -4.53
N THR A 117 -7.69 2.17 -4.21
CA THR A 117 -7.13 1.00 -4.91
C THR A 117 -7.45 1.02 -6.41
N GLY A 118 -8.67 1.41 -6.76
CA GLY A 118 -9.09 1.56 -8.16
C GLY A 118 -8.33 2.65 -8.91
N SER A 119 -8.08 3.78 -8.26
CA SER A 119 -7.33 4.91 -8.84
C SER A 119 -5.87 4.56 -9.12
N ALA A 120 -5.21 3.80 -8.24
CA ALA A 120 -3.85 3.32 -8.46
C ALA A 120 -3.73 2.49 -9.76
N ALA A 121 -4.69 1.58 -9.98
CA ALA A 121 -4.73 0.79 -11.22
C ALA A 121 -4.97 1.65 -12.47
N GLY A 122 -5.83 2.68 -12.37
CA GLY A 122 -6.06 3.64 -13.44
C GLY A 122 -4.79 4.35 -13.86
N GLY A 123 -3.99 4.79 -12.88
CA GLY A 123 -2.71 5.45 -13.12
C GLY A 123 -1.73 4.56 -13.89
N LEU A 124 -1.58 3.29 -13.50
CA LEU A 124 -0.73 2.35 -14.24
C LEU A 124 -1.19 2.14 -15.69
N VAL A 125 -2.49 1.95 -15.90
CA VAL A 125 -3.04 1.73 -17.26
C VAL A 125 -2.74 2.93 -18.16
N GLU A 126 -2.92 4.15 -17.66
CA GLU A 126 -2.58 5.40 -18.36
C GLU A 126 -1.10 5.46 -18.72
N GLU A 127 -0.22 5.13 -17.77
CA GLU A 127 1.22 5.13 -17.96
C GLU A 127 1.66 4.11 -19.01
N LEU A 128 1.18 2.88 -18.93
CA LEU A 128 1.47 1.84 -19.91
C LEU A 128 1.01 2.25 -21.32
N ARG A 129 -0.14 2.92 -21.43
CA ARG A 129 -0.65 3.43 -22.71
C ARG A 129 0.15 4.62 -23.24
N MET A 130 0.69 5.45 -22.37
CA MET A 130 1.60 6.53 -22.78
C MET A 130 2.92 5.97 -23.30
N GLU A 131 3.45 4.93 -22.67
CA GLU A 131 4.74 4.33 -23.02
C GLU A 131 4.66 3.40 -24.25
N HIS A 132 3.62 2.58 -24.33
CA HIS A 132 3.51 1.51 -25.33
C HIS A 132 2.43 1.76 -26.40
N GLY A 133 1.70 2.88 -26.31
CA GLY A 133 0.62 3.24 -27.25
C GLY A 133 -0.78 3.07 -26.66
N ARG A 134 -1.75 3.83 -27.19
CA ARG A 134 -3.14 3.90 -26.66
C ARG A 134 -3.86 2.56 -26.60
N ASP A 135 -3.54 1.67 -27.54
CA ASP A 135 -4.18 0.36 -27.66
C ASP A 135 -3.44 -0.75 -26.92
N PHE A 136 -2.47 -0.38 -26.08
CA PHE A 136 -1.73 -1.36 -25.29
C PHE A 136 -2.65 -2.20 -24.42
N PRO A 137 -2.66 -3.55 -24.56
CA PRO A 137 -3.61 -4.41 -23.90
C PRO A 137 -3.26 -4.58 -22.43
N VAL A 138 -4.18 -4.17 -21.55
CA VAL A 138 -4.07 -4.36 -20.10
C VAL A 138 -5.39 -4.94 -19.58
N GLU A 139 -5.32 -6.13 -19.01
CA GLU A 139 -6.43 -6.75 -18.30
C GLU A 139 -6.40 -6.30 -16.84
N VAL A 140 -7.46 -5.65 -16.38
CA VAL A 140 -7.55 -5.14 -15.00
C VAL A 140 -8.66 -5.87 -14.25
N SER A 141 -8.34 -6.45 -13.10
CA SER A 141 -9.31 -7.14 -12.24
C SER A 141 -10.32 -6.16 -11.62
N PRO A 142 -11.48 -6.61 -11.15
CA PRO A 142 -12.32 -5.83 -10.26
C PRO A 142 -11.59 -5.47 -8.97
N THR A 143 -11.93 -4.32 -8.37
CA THR A 143 -11.47 -4.00 -7.02
C THR A 143 -12.33 -4.76 -6.01
N THR A 144 -11.71 -5.57 -5.17
CA THR A 144 -12.39 -6.40 -4.17
C THR A 144 -11.93 -6.04 -2.75
N PRO A 145 -12.81 -6.17 -1.74
CA PRO A 145 -12.38 -6.15 -0.36
C PRO A 145 -11.28 -7.19 -0.13
N TYR A 146 -10.31 -6.85 0.70
CA TYR A 146 -9.21 -7.75 1.07
C TYR A 146 -9.07 -7.81 2.58
N SER A 147 -8.55 -8.92 3.10
CA SER A 147 -8.35 -9.10 4.53
C SER A 147 -6.86 -9.23 4.83
N LEU A 148 -6.34 -8.32 5.66
CA LEU A 148 -4.99 -8.39 6.22
C LEU A 148 -5.10 -8.33 7.74
N LYS A 149 -4.25 -9.07 8.43
CA LYS A 149 -4.28 -9.14 9.89
C LYS A 149 -3.92 -7.79 10.53
N GLY A 150 -4.76 -7.33 11.44
CA GLY A 150 -4.59 -6.02 12.09
C GLY A 150 -4.97 -4.81 11.23
N VAL A 151 -5.47 -5.01 10.00
CA VAL A 151 -5.92 -3.95 9.09
C VAL A 151 -7.45 -3.86 9.11
N ARG A 152 -7.98 -2.68 9.38
CA ARG A 152 -9.43 -2.48 9.55
C ARG A 152 -10.19 -2.50 8.23
N TYR A 153 -9.63 -1.88 7.20
CA TYR A 153 -10.19 -1.84 5.85
C TYR A 153 -9.06 -2.08 4.87
N ALA A 154 -9.25 -3.00 3.93
CA ALA A 154 -8.34 -3.18 2.82
C ALA A 154 -9.10 -3.55 1.55
N ALA A 155 -8.49 -3.23 0.41
CA ALA A 155 -8.96 -3.63 -0.90
C ALA A 155 -7.78 -4.02 -1.78
N HIS A 156 -8.04 -4.95 -2.69
CA HIS A 156 -7.05 -5.51 -3.61
C HIS A 156 -7.53 -5.37 -5.05
N ARG A 157 -6.57 -5.16 -5.93
CA ARG A 157 -6.75 -5.16 -7.38
C ARG A 157 -5.43 -5.55 -8.03
N PHE A 158 -5.48 -6.09 -9.25
CA PHE A 158 -4.30 -6.35 -10.07
C PHE A 158 -4.58 -6.04 -11.55
N ALA A 159 -3.50 -5.84 -12.29
CA ALA A 159 -3.48 -5.77 -13.74
C ALA A 159 -2.55 -6.86 -14.31
N LYS A 160 -2.91 -7.39 -15.48
CA LYS A 160 -2.07 -8.31 -16.26
C LYS A 160 -1.79 -7.68 -17.60
N TYR A 161 -0.55 -7.72 -18.01
CA TYR A 161 -0.11 -7.22 -19.31
C TYR A 161 1.16 -7.92 -19.76
N LYS A 162 1.56 -7.70 -21.01
CA LYS A 162 2.76 -8.30 -21.60
C LYS A 162 3.65 -7.22 -22.19
N VAL A 163 4.92 -7.19 -21.79
CA VAL A 163 5.95 -6.30 -22.36
C VAL A 163 7.00 -7.19 -23.04
N GLY A 164 7.11 -7.08 -24.34
CA GLY A 164 7.90 -8.04 -25.13
C GLY A 164 7.35 -9.47 -24.93
N GLU A 165 8.20 -10.40 -24.52
CA GLU A 165 7.79 -11.78 -24.20
C GLU A 165 7.44 -12.00 -22.72
N THR A 166 7.66 -11.01 -21.88
CA THR A 166 7.43 -11.14 -20.43
C THR A 166 5.98 -10.83 -20.07
N ARG A 167 5.30 -11.78 -19.45
CA ARG A 167 4.01 -11.56 -18.80
C ARG A 167 4.22 -10.98 -17.40
N ILE A 168 3.47 -9.96 -17.07
CA ILE A 168 3.57 -9.23 -15.80
C ILE A 168 2.22 -9.22 -15.12
N ILE A 169 2.21 -9.56 -13.84
CA ILE A 169 1.07 -9.33 -12.94
C ILE A 169 1.50 -8.24 -11.98
N HIS A 170 0.82 -7.12 -12.03
CA HIS A 170 1.06 -5.97 -11.16
C HIS A 170 -0.16 -5.77 -10.27
N GLY A 171 0.01 -5.84 -8.97
CA GLY A 171 -1.10 -5.76 -8.05
C GLY A 171 -0.91 -4.78 -6.91
N TRP A 172 -2.04 -4.38 -6.33
CA TRP A 172 -2.10 -3.41 -5.24
C TRP A 172 -3.01 -3.87 -4.13
N VAL A 173 -2.57 -3.68 -2.91
CA VAL A 173 -3.42 -3.70 -1.73
C VAL A 173 -3.31 -2.34 -1.07
N TYR A 174 -4.41 -1.60 -1.00
CA TYR A 174 -4.51 -0.40 -0.20
C TYR A 174 -5.25 -0.71 1.10
N GLY A 175 -4.75 -0.24 2.23
CA GLY A 175 -5.32 -0.54 3.53
C GLY A 175 -5.29 0.63 4.52
N PHE A 176 -6.10 0.49 5.56
CA PHE A 176 -6.12 1.39 6.71
C PHE A 176 -6.10 0.58 8.00
N ALA A 177 -5.04 0.76 8.77
CA ALA A 177 -4.86 0.23 10.12
C ALA A 177 -4.54 1.40 11.04
N GLU A 178 -5.54 1.89 11.78
CA GLU A 178 -5.38 3.10 12.57
C GLU A 178 -4.15 3.07 13.47
N PRO A 179 -3.28 4.11 13.41
CA PRO A 179 -3.42 5.38 12.70
C PRO A 179 -2.70 5.44 11.33
N TYR A 180 -2.43 4.32 10.68
CA TYR A 180 -1.62 4.22 9.46
C TYR A 180 -2.44 3.93 8.22
N GLN A 181 -1.98 4.44 7.08
CA GLN A 181 -2.29 3.97 5.74
C GLN A 181 -1.23 2.97 5.32
N LEU A 182 -1.67 1.91 4.66
CA LEU A 182 -0.83 0.85 4.12
C LEU A 182 -1.03 0.80 2.61
N PHE A 183 0.07 0.73 1.88
CA PHE A 183 0.06 0.47 0.45
C PHE A 183 1.06 -0.64 0.14
N ILE A 184 0.59 -1.77 -0.32
CA ILE A 184 1.43 -2.87 -0.79
C ILE A 184 1.30 -2.93 -2.30
N ILE A 185 2.44 -2.86 -3.00
CA ILE A 185 2.53 -3.07 -4.43
C ILE A 185 3.29 -4.38 -4.63
N TYR A 186 2.86 -5.20 -5.59
CA TYR A 186 3.65 -6.34 -6.00
C TYR A 186 3.72 -6.44 -7.52
N MET A 187 4.83 -6.94 -8.00
CA MET A 187 5.05 -7.24 -9.40
C MET A 187 5.59 -8.67 -9.54
N VAL A 188 4.86 -9.49 -10.28
CA VAL A 188 5.26 -10.86 -10.62
C VAL A 188 5.60 -10.91 -12.09
N LEU A 189 6.83 -11.29 -12.39
CA LEU A 189 7.25 -11.61 -13.74
C LEU A 189 7.08 -13.13 -13.94
N GLU A 190 6.07 -13.51 -14.74
CA GLU A 190 5.81 -14.91 -15.01
C GLU A 190 6.98 -15.53 -15.80
N LYS A 191 7.67 -16.44 -15.17
CA LYS A 191 8.75 -17.25 -15.76
C LYS A 191 8.43 -18.72 -15.59
N GLU A 192 8.78 -19.51 -16.58
CA GLU A 192 8.58 -20.95 -16.56
C GLU A 192 9.29 -21.59 -15.34
N GLY A 193 8.58 -22.46 -14.63
CA GLY A 193 9.09 -23.17 -13.47
C GLY A 193 9.06 -22.38 -12.13
N PHE A 194 8.55 -21.15 -12.12
CA PHE A 194 8.42 -20.35 -10.90
C PHE A 194 6.95 -20.02 -10.58
N GLU A 195 6.57 -20.22 -9.33
CA GLU A 195 5.23 -19.96 -8.81
C GLU A 195 5.18 -18.68 -7.95
N ASP A 196 5.82 -17.60 -8.39
CA ASP A 196 5.99 -16.38 -7.62
C ASP A 196 4.66 -15.75 -7.18
N LEU A 197 3.57 -15.96 -7.93
CA LEU A 197 2.24 -15.47 -7.50
C LEU A 197 1.76 -16.18 -6.23
N ASN A 198 2.04 -17.47 -6.09
CA ASN A 198 1.75 -18.21 -4.85
C ASN A 198 2.60 -17.69 -3.70
N ASP A 199 3.86 -17.38 -3.96
CA ASP A 199 4.76 -16.81 -2.97
C ASP A 199 4.34 -15.40 -2.55
N VAL A 200 3.95 -14.53 -3.48
CA VAL A 200 3.34 -13.23 -3.16
C VAL A 200 2.09 -13.40 -2.29
N THR A 201 1.25 -14.39 -2.59
CA THR A 201 0.08 -14.69 -1.75
C THR A 201 0.48 -15.09 -0.33
N LYS A 202 1.53 -15.92 -0.17
CA LYS A 202 2.06 -16.26 1.17
C LYS A 202 2.62 -15.03 1.89
N ILE A 203 3.34 -14.13 1.18
CA ILE A 203 3.83 -12.86 1.74
C ILE A 203 2.66 -12.03 2.25
N LEU A 204 1.64 -11.78 1.43
CA LEU A 204 0.47 -11.01 1.81
C LEU A 204 -0.27 -11.62 3.02
N ASN A 205 -0.41 -12.95 3.06
CA ASN A 205 -1.02 -13.66 4.18
C ASN A 205 -0.18 -13.63 5.47
N SER A 206 1.13 -13.45 5.36
CA SER A 206 2.03 -13.32 6.51
C SER A 206 2.06 -11.92 7.10
N PHE A 207 1.57 -10.92 6.34
CA PHE A 207 1.54 -9.55 6.80
C PHE A 207 0.60 -9.36 7.98
N GLU A 208 1.08 -8.66 9.00
CA GLU A 208 0.29 -8.32 10.19
C GLU A 208 0.67 -6.95 10.72
N MET A 209 -0.32 -6.08 10.94
CA MET A 209 -0.12 -4.86 11.74
C MET A 209 -0.11 -5.22 13.22
N ILE A 210 0.98 -4.87 13.91
CA ILE A 210 1.16 -5.16 15.33
C ILE A 210 0.53 -4.03 16.14
N SER A 211 -0.39 -4.35 17.04
CA SER A 211 -0.93 -3.36 17.98
C SER A 211 0.15 -3.01 19.00
N LYS A 212 0.68 -1.79 18.98
CA LYS A 212 1.50 -1.30 20.11
C LYS A 212 0.57 -1.18 21.32
N LYS A 213 0.78 -2.04 22.33
CA LYS A 213 0.11 -1.94 23.63
C LYS A 213 0.50 -0.65 24.35
#